data_39e420fff89eb8948a0722030bf7169c
#
_entry.id   39e420fff89eb8948a0722030bf7169c
#
_cell.length_a   1.000
_cell.length_b   1.000
_cell.length_c   1.000
_cell.angle_alpha   90.00
_cell.angle_beta   90.00
_cell.angle_gamma   90.00
#
_symmetry.space_group_name_H-M   'P 1'
#
loop_
_entity.id
_entity.type
_entity.pdbx_description
1 polymer ?
#
loop_
_entity_poly.entity_id
_entity_poly.type
_entity_poly.pdbx_seq_one_letter_code
_entity_poly.pdbx_strand_id
1 'polypeptide(L)'
;LSSNTKYSDFGGFIYNDKLYFASTKPEGSKFDKKLYSWNEQPFLNIYSAEESLDNRQNVIEVKDVKKLEGINTRYHESNIVITKNGKTIYFTRNNFDGEKVISDKNKVTNLKIFKADNVGGEWENVRELPFNSDDFSCGHPALSPDEKTLYFVSDMKGGFGATDIYKVAILDDDNYGDVENLGDVINTEAREVFPFVDIDGTMYFSSDGHLGLGALDVFESKLVNSNFTEPKNLGTPVNGPLDDFSFVINDAKSSGFFSSNREGGKGDDDIYSFIIYFCKENIKGIITDVKTGQPISDVAVRLINDKGEEVLKELSKENGSYVFEDVDCEKKYTIVTSKEGYRSVQKNAETLDVNDQLITANVELESLIVEDQIVINPIYFDFDLYNIREDAEYELEHIVSILKKHPDMVIKIESHTDSRGPKDYNRKLSDQRAKSTRDYILARGINTKQIESAIGYGEDQLLNDCDDSNQCSKEKHQENRRSYFYILKKN
;
A
#
# COMPACT_ATOMS: atom_id res chain seq x y z
N LEU A 1 26.06 -8.59 -5.37
CA LEU A 1 26.86 -7.49 -4.81
C LEU A 1 28.33 -7.56 -5.24
N SER A 2 29.04 -6.42 -5.20
CA SER A 2 30.48 -6.37 -5.46
C SER A 2 31.28 -7.08 -4.37
N SER A 3 30.76 -7.10 -3.14
CA SER A 3 31.32 -7.79 -1.98
C SER A 3 31.36 -9.31 -2.09
N ASN A 4 30.52 -9.90 -2.93
CA ASN A 4 30.51 -11.35 -3.14
C ASN A 4 31.84 -11.82 -3.73
N THR A 5 32.32 -12.96 -3.25
CA THR A 5 33.58 -13.57 -3.62
C THR A 5 33.35 -14.87 -4.42
N LYS A 6 34.38 -15.61 -4.74
CA LYS A 6 34.27 -16.97 -5.29
C LYS A 6 34.01 -18.05 -4.24
N TYR A 7 33.77 -17.65 -3.02
CA TYR A 7 33.48 -18.50 -1.85
C TYR A 7 32.03 -18.32 -1.44
N SER A 8 31.61 -18.89 -0.31
CA SER A 8 30.27 -18.66 0.23
C SER A 8 30.21 -17.32 0.97
N ASP A 9 29.28 -16.47 0.57
CA ASP A 9 28.97 -15.18 1.19
C ASP A 9 27.45 -15.14 1.46
N PHE A 10 27.01 -15.14 2.75
CA PHE A 10 25.59 -15.25 3.10
C PHE A 10 25.25 -14.67 4.48
N GLY A 11 23.98 -14.74 4.87
CA GLY A 11 23.53 -14.49 6.23
C GLY A 11 23.44 -13.00 6.57
N GLY A 12 22.84 -12.21 5.67
CA GLY A 12 22.73 -10.77 5.82
C GLY A 12 21.94 -10.33 7.05
N PHE A 13 22.39 -9.25 7.72
CA PHE A 13 21.67 -8.51 8.75
C PHE A 13 21.96 -7.01 8.61
N ILE A 14 20.91 -6.19 8.62
CA ILE A 14 21.02 -4.73 8.44
C ILE A 14 21.00 -4.04 9.82
N TYR A 15 22.00 -3.20 10.09
CA TYR A 15 22.03 -2.38 11.29
C TYR A 15 22.84 -1.10 11.08
N ASN A 16 22.24 0.06 11.34
CA ASN A 16 22.87 1.39 11.20
C ASN A 16 23.57 1.60 9.84
N ASP A 17 22.82 1.42 8.75
CA ASP A 17 23.29 1.59 7.36
C ASP A 17 24.48 0.70 7.00
N LYS A 18 24.57 -0.46 7.65
CA LYS A 18 25.57 -1.50 7.39
C LYS A 18 24.94 -2.85 7.19
N LEU A 19 25.45 -3.57 6.20
CA LEU A 19 25.21 -5.00 6.06
C LEU A 19 26.26 -5.77 6.85
N TYR A 20 25.81 -6.66 7.73
CA TYR A 20 26.64 -7.67 8.39
C TYR A 20 26.36 -9.02 7.74
N PHE A 21 27.41 -9.79 7.45
CA PHE A 21 27.26 -11.07 6.76
C PHE A 21 28.40 -12.03 7.08
N ALA A 22 28.21 -13.30 6.80
CA ALA A 22 29.21 -14.33 6.93
C ALA A 22 29.92 -14.61 5.60
N SER A 23 31.23 -14.84 5.60
CA SER A 23 32.01 -15.17 4.41
C SER A 23 33.11 -16.19 4.72
N THR A 24 33.35 -17.13 3.80
CA THR A 24 34.49 -18.05 3.83
C THR A 24 35.70 -17.50 3.07
N LYS A 25 35.73 -16.22 2.71
CA LYS A 25 36.86 -15.62 2.00
C LYS A 25 38.16 -15.72 2.82
N PRO A 26 39.28 -16.16 2.20
CA PRO A 26 40.56 -16.20 2.88
C PRO A 26 41.13 -14.80 3.12
N GLU A 27 41.79 -14.61 4.27
CA GLU A 27 42.39 -13.34 4.67
C GLU A 27 43.92 -13.29 4.51
N GLY A 28 44.51 -14.34 3.96
CA GLY A 28 45.96 -14.47 3.83
C GLY A 28 46.66 -14.85 5.15
N SER A 29 45.88 -15.25 6.15
CA SER A 29 46.38 -15.68 7.45
C SER A 29 46.93 -17.12 7.45
N LYS A 30 47.63 -17.49 8.52
CA LYS A 30 48.09 -18.89 8.71
C LYS A 30 46.89 -19.85 8.88
N PHE A 31 45.76 -19.34 9.31
CA PHE A 31 44.54 -20.12 9.56
C PHE A 31 43.78 -20.47 8.26
N ASP A 32 43.92 -19.69 7.20
CA ASP A 32 43.30 -19.97 5.88
C ASP A 32 43.81 -21.27 5.25
N LYS A 33 44.92 -21.81 5.74
CA LYS A 33 45.46 -23.10 5.29
C LYS A 33 44.67 -24.30 5.85
N LYS A 34 43.89 -24.11 6.89
CA LYS A 34 43.03 -25.13 7.48
C LYS A 34 41.64 -25.00 6.87
N LEU A 35 41.36 -25.78 5.87
CA LEU A 35 40.07 -25.83 5.22
C LEU A 35 39.09 -26.70 6.02
N TYR A 36 37.82 -26.34 5.98
CA TYR A 36 36.75 -27.14 6.51
C TYR A 36 36.57 -28.39 5.62
N SER A 37 36.62 -29.56 6.23
CA SER A 37 36.74 -30.85 5.50
C SER A 37 35.53 -31.21 4.66
N TRP A 38 34.38 -30.56 4.88
CA TRP A 38 33.15 -30.87 4.18
C TRP A 38 33.02 -30.18 2.82
N ASN A 39 33.41 -28.90 2.74
CA ASN A 39 33.31 -28.12 1.50
C ASN A 39 34.66 -27.58 0.97
N GLU A 40 35.76 -27.95 1.62
CA GLU A 40 37.12 -27.52 1.27
C GLU A 40 37.32 -25.98 1.19
N GLN A 41 36.46 -25.24 1.92
CA GLN A 41 36.56 -23.78 2.05
C GLN A 41 37.20 -23.37 3.40
N PRO A 42 37.71 -22.15 3.54
CA PRO A 42 38.05 -21.57 4.84
C PRO A 42 36.84 -21.53 5.79
N PHE A 43 37.11 -21.39 7.08
CA PHE A 43 36.03 -21.21 8.05
C PHE A 43 35.34 -19.87 7.90
N LEU A 44 34.04 -19.80 8.17
CA LEU A 44 33.22 -18.59 8.13
C LEU A 44 33.69 -17.57 9.15
N ASN A 45 33.76 -16.33 8.73
CA ASN A 45 33.93 -15.16 9.61
C ASN A 45 32.81 -14.16 9.31
N ILE A 46 32.48 -13.36 10.31
CA ILE A 46 31.50 -12.27 10.17
C ILE A 46 32.22 -10.98 9.72
N TYR A 47 31.63 -10.33 8.74
CA TYR A 47 32.06 -9.05 8.18
C TYR A 47 30.96 -8.02 8.30
N SER A 48 31.33 -6.74 8.25
CA SER A 48 30.44 -5.61 8.04
C SER A 48 30.82 -4.85 6.79
N ALA A 49 29.83 -4.28 6.11
CA ALA A 49 30.02 -3.41 4.96
C ALA A 49 29.07 -2.22 5.03
N GLU A 50 29.53 -1.05 4.56
CA GLU A 50 28.71 0.16 4.48
C GLU A 50 27.73 0.02 3.30
N GLU A 51 26.45 0.35 3.51
CA GLU A 51 25.46 0.39 2.44
C GLU A 51 25.70 1.58 1.51
N SER A 52 25.48 1.37 0.21
CA SER A 52 25.41 2.43 -0.79
C SER A 52 23.97 2.57 -1.23
N LEU A 53 23.40 3.76 -1.03
CA LEU A 53 21.99 4.04 -1.29
C LEU A 53 21.83 4.80 -2.62
N ASP A 54 20.70 4.59 -3.30
CA ASP A 54 20.26 5.41 -4.42
C ASP A 54 19.60 6.72 -3.95
N ASN A 55 19.13 7.55 -4.89
CA ASN A 55 18.43 8.81 -4.57
C ASN A 55 17.10 8.63 -3.81
N ARG A 56 16.57 7.41 -3.77
CA ARG A 56 15.32 7.04 -3.05
C ARG A 56 15.61 6.32 -1.73
N GLN A 57 16.88 6.30 -1.27
CA GLN A 57 17.34 5.61 -0.06
C GLN A 57 17.22 4.08 -0.14
N ASN A 58 17.18 3.48 -1.33
CA ASN A 58 17.24 2.04 -1.51
C ASN A 58 18.69 1.57 -1.56
N VAL A 59 18.96 0.41 -0.96
CA VAL A 59 20.29 -0.21 -0.98
C VAL A 59 20.55 -0.81 -2.35
N ILE A 60 21.59 -0.34 -3.02
CA ILE A 60 21.99 -0.80 -4.37
C ILE A 60 23.31 -1.57 -4.40
N GLU A 61 24.17 -1.33 -3.41
CA GLU A 61 25.51 -1.94 -3.33
C GLU A 61 26.05 -1.79 -1.90
N VAL A 62 27.14 -2.52 -1.58
CA VAL A 62 27.88 -2.37 -0.32
C VAL A 62 29.36 -2.14 -0.61
N LYS A 63 30.02 -1.43 0.29
CA LYS A 63 31.46 -1.07 0.19
C LYS A 63 32.15 -1.16 1.54
N ASP A 64 33.47 -0.93 1.56
CA ASP A 64 34.26 -0.87 2.79
C ASP A 64 34.10 -2.10 3.69
N VAL A 65 34.16 -3.31 3.07
CA VAL A 65 34.03 -4.59 3.77
C VAL A 65 35.13 -4.78 4.79
N LYS A 66 34.76 -4.96 6.05
CA LYS A 66 35.68 -5.15 7.19
C LYS A 66 35.30 -6.37 7.99
N LYS A 67 36.27 -7.11 8.45
CA LYS A 67 36.07 -8.21 9.42
C LYS A 67 35.61 -7.63 10.75
N LEU A 68 34.64 -8.26 11.37
CA LEU A 68 34.16 -7.85 12.68
C LEU A 68 35.12 -8.34 13.76
N GLU A 69 35.65 -7.42 14.55
CA GLU A 69 36.58 -7.73 15.63
C GLU A 69 35.83 -8.19 16.90
N GLY A 70 36.53 -8.94 17.76
CA GLY A 70 36.04 -9.35 19.09
C GLY A 70 35.21 -10.64 19.11
N ILE A 71 34.55 -11.02 17.98
CA ILE A 71 33.71 -12.22 17.94
C ILE A 71 34.24 -13.34 17.00
N ASN A 72 35.00 -13.02 15.99
CA ASN A 72 35.56 -14.02 15.09
C ASN A 72 36.68 -14.84 15.74
N THR A 73 36.67 -16.16 15.52
CA THR A 73 37.69 -17.09 15.96
C THR A 73 38.37 -17.77 14.76
N ARG A 74 38.94 -18.95 14.98
CA ARG A 74 39.48 -19.83 13.93
C ARG A 74 38.49 -20.86 13.40
N TYR A 75 37.25 -20.81 13.81
CA TYR A 75 36.15 -21.71 13.43
C TYR A 75 35.02 -20.92 12.80
N HIS A 76 33.86 -21.54 12.58
CA HIS A 76 32.73 -20.87 11.95
C HIS A 76 32.04 -19.93 12.93
N GLU A 77 31.89 -18.67 12.50
CA GLU A 77 30.93 -17.71 13.03
C GLU A 77 30.00 -17.24 11.90
N SER A 78 28.71 -17.17 12.16
CA SER A 78 27.72 -16.77 11.17
C SER A 78 26.47 -16.13 11.83
N ASN A 79 25.56 -15.65 11.02
CA ASN A 79 24.23 -15.16 11.39
C ASN A 79 24.17 -14.40 12.70
N ILE A 80 24.06 -13.11 12.59
CA ILE A 80 24.02 -12.20 13.73
C ILE A 80 22.67 -11.49 13.83
N VAL A 81 22.37 -11.01 15.03
CA VAL A 81 21.40 -9.95 15.28
C VAL A 81 21.95 -9.02 16.35
N ILE A 82 21.79 -7.69 16.13
CA ILE A 82 22.22 -6.65 17.07
C ILE A 82 20.97 -5.99 17.63
N THR A 83 20.96 -5.74 18.95
CA THR A 83 19.87 -4.98 19.59
C THR A 83 19.81 -3.55 19.05
N LYS A 84 18.60 -2.95 19.00
CA LYS A 84 18.36 -1.58 18.48
C LYS A 84 19.25 -0.52 19.15
N ASN A 85 19.57 -0.71 20.42
CA ASN A 85 20.46 0.19 21.16
C ASN A 85 21.96 -0.06 20.88
N GLY A 86 22.31 -1.06 20.06
CA GLY A 86 23.68 -1.42 19.69
C GLY A 86 24.54 -1.98 20.83
N LYS A 87 23.95 -2.35 21.96
CA LYS A 87 24.71 -2.80 23.14
C LYS A 87 24.99 -4.29 23.16
N THR A 88 24.18 -5.10 22.50
CA THR A 88 24.30 -6.57 22.51
C THR A 88 24.22 -7.12 21.10
N ILE A 89 25.10 -8.07 20.79
CA ILE A 89 25.06 -8.88 19.58
C ILE A 89 24.84 -10.34 19.98
N TYR A 90 23.94 -11.03 19.25
CA TYR A 90 23.80 -12.47 19.28
C TYR A 90 24.32 -13.03 17.96
N PHE A 91 25.00 -14.17 18.01
CA PHE A 91 25.57 -14.78 16.81
C PHE A 91 25.73 -16.30 16.95
N THR A 92 25.77 -16.98 15.83
CA THR A 92 26.03 -18.41 15.74
C THR A 92 27.51 -18.70 15.70
N ARG A 93 27.99 -19.70 16.43
CA ARG A 93 29.37 -20.18 16.43
C ARG A 93 29.41 -21.69 16.62
N ASN A 94 30.46 -22.33 16.10
CA ASN A 94 30.79 -23.71 16.50
C ASN A 94 30.95 -23.82 18.03
N ASN A 95 30.63 -24.97 18.58
CA ASN A 95 30.88 -25.28 19.99
C ASN A 95 32.39 -25.26 20.28
N PHE A 96 32.88 -24.11 20.76
CA PHE A 96 34.31 -23.83 20.99
C PHE A 96 34.49 -23.13 22.32
N ASP A 97 35.33 -23.73 23.20
CA ASP A 97 35.58 -23.26 24.58
C ASP A 97 36.72 -22.22 24.71
N GLY A 98 37.27 -21.74 23.58
CA GLY A 98 38.44 -20.85 23.57
C GLY A 98 39.74 -21.57 23.23
N GLU A 99 39.85 -22.86 23.49
CA GLU A 99 41.03 -23.67 23.24
C GLU A 99 40.79 -24.72 22.17
N LYS A 100 39.66 -25.46 22.24
CA LYS A 100 39.33 -26.57 21.35
C LYS A 100 37.84 -26.59 21.04
N VAL A 101 37.48 -27.26 19.94
CA VAL A 101 36.05 -27.60 19.63
C VAL A 101 35.62 -28.70 20.58
N ILE A 102 34.37 -28.59 21.03
CA ILE A 102 33.67 -29.62 21.79
C ILE A 102 32.69 -30.31 20.82
N SER A 103 32.76 -31.61 20.79
CA SER A 103 31.89 -32.44 19.94
C SER A 103 31.02 -33.38 20.80
N ASP A 104 29.86 -33.73 20.28
CA ASP A 104 28.99 -34.73 20.88
C ASP A 104 29.61 -36.15 20.85
N LYS A 105 28.87 -37.13 21.36
CA LYS A 105 29.28 -38.57 21.35
C LYS A 105 29.47 -39.16 19.94
N ASN A 106 28.88 -38.53 18.92
CA ASN A 106 28.98 -38.94 17.51
C ASN A 106 30.13 -38.20 16.77
N LYS A 107 30.89 -37.37 17.50
CA LYS A 107 31.97 -36.49 16.98
C LYS A 107 31.45 -35.37 16.08
N VAL A 108 30.21 -34.95 16.24
CA VAL A 108 29.63 -33.79 15.58
C VAL A 108 29.91 -32.56 16.45
N THR A 109 30.45 -31.50 15.84
CA THR A 109 30.61 -30.22 16.51
C THR A 109 29.36 -29.39 16.24
N ASN A 110 28.48 -29.35 17.22
CA ASN A 110 27.23 -28.59 17.13
C ASN A 110 27.43 -27.09 17.11
N LEU A 111 26.45 -26.38 16.56
CA LEU A 111 26.39 -24.93 16.60
C LEU A 111 25.79 -24.45 17.92
N LYS A 112 26.23 -23.30 18.41
CA LYS A 112 25.71 -22.64 19.59
C LYS A 112 25.47 -21.15 19.34
N ILE A 113 24.51 -20.56 20.05
CA ILE A 113 24.28 -19.13 20.06
C ILE A 113 25.08 -18.53 21.19
N PHE A 114 25.89 -17.52 20.85
CA PHE A 114 26.64 -16.70 21.78
C PHE A 114 26.10 -15.29 21.77
N LYS A 115 26.38 -14.55 22.81
CA LYS A 115 26.20 -13.10 22.85
C LYS A 115 27.46 -12.38 23.31
N ALA A 116 27.57 -11.11 22.89
CA ALA A 116 28.64 -10.23 23.34
C ALA A 116 28.09 -8.85 23.62
N ASP A 117 28.80 -8.07 24.43
CA ASP A 117 28.46 -6.71 24.79
C ASP A 117 29.30 -5.73 23.97
N ASN A 118 28.73 -4.61 23.57
CA ASN A 118 29.45 -3.51 22.93
C ASN A 118 30.06 -2.63 24.03
N VAL A 119 31.38 -2.65 24.13
CA VAL A 119 32.14 -1.82 25.10
C VAL A 119 33.03 -0.86 24.33
N GLY A 120 32.63 0.40 24.29
CA GLY A 120 33.40 1.44 23.59
C GLY A 120 33.51 1.27 22.04
N GLY A 121 32.63 0.49 21.43
CA GLY A 121 32.64 0.20 20.00
C GLY A 121 33.24 -1.16 19.64
N GLU A 122 33.75 -1.91 20.61
CA GLU A 122 34.32 -3.24 20.47
C GLU A 122 33.38 -4.30 21.09
N TRP A 123 33.33 -5.50 20.51
CA TRP A 123 32.54 -6.62 21.04
C TRP A 123 33.37 -7.39 22.05
N GLU A 124 32.93 -7.36 23.31
CA GLU A 124 33.59 -7.99 24.45
C GLU A 124 32.63 -8.92 25.21
N ASN A 125 33.12 -9.57 26.25
CA ASN A 125 32.33 -10.41 27.16
C ASN A 125 31.54 -11.51 26.43
N VAL A 126 32.15 -12.16 25.46
CA VAL A 126 31.53 -13.25 24.71
C VAL A 126 31.13 -14.38 25.64
N ARG A 127 29.85 -14.75 25.62
CA ARG A 127 29.31 -15.81 26.47
C ARG A 127 28.25 -16.64 25.77
N GLU A 128 28.19 -17.91 26.08
CA GLU A 128 27.20 -18.88 25.58
C GLU A 128 25.84 -18.64 26.21
N LEU A 129 24.76 -18.86 25.48
CA LEU A 129 23.40 -18.80 26.00
C LEU A 129 23.04 -20.09 26.76
N PRO A 130 22.23 -20.01 27.83
CA PRO A 130 22.02 -21.13 28.77
C PRO A 130 21.19 -22.30 28.20
N PHE A 131 20.46 -22.12 27.11
CA PHE A 131 19.65 -23.15 26.46
C PHE A 131 20.38 -23.93 25.36
N ASN A 132 21.64 -23.58 25.06
CA ASN A 132 22.48 -24.38 24.16
C ASN A 132 22.80 -25.76 24.76
N SER A 133 23.22 -26.70 23.91
CA SER A 133 23.62 -28.03 24.28
C SER A 133 24.87 -28.49 23.51
N ASP A 134 25.56 -29.50 24.05
CA ASP A 134 26.59 -30.22 23.31
C ASP A 134 26.00 -31.29 22.39
N ASP A 135 24.75 -31.71 22.63
CA ASP A 135 24.09 -32.82 21.93
C ASP A 135 23.24 -32.40 20.72
N PHE A 136 22.97 -31.09 20.52
CA PHE A 136 22.22 -30.52 19.40
C PHE A 136 22.68 -29.12 19.07
N SER A 137 22.36 -28.63 17.86
CA SER A 137 22.69 -27.32 17.38
C SER A 137 21.64 -26.29 17.76
N CYS A 138 22.08 -25.08 18.11
CA CYS A 138 21.28 -23.85 18.15
C CYS A 138 21.98 -22.79 17.29
N GLY A 139 21.24 -22.11 16.40
CA GLY A 139 21.81 -21.09 15.53
C GLY A 139 20.79 -20.14 14.96
N HIS A 140 21.23 -19.27 14.05
CA HIS A 140 20.41 -18.31 13.32
C HIS A 140 19.52 -17.45 14.25
N PRO A 141 20.11 -16.68 15.19
CA PRO A 141 19.34 -15.86 16.12
C PRO A 141 18.63 -14.71 15.41
N ALA A 142 17.38 -14.44 15.82
CA ALA A 142 16.59 -13.27 15.40
C ALA A 142 15.83 -12.68 16.59
N LEU A 143 15.65 -11.38 16.63
CA LEU A 143 14.94 -10.69 17.73
C LEU A 143 13.53 -10.27 17.29
N SER A 144 12.58 -10.34 18.21
CA SER A 144 11.30 -9.66 18.05
C SER A 144 11.47 -8.14 17.99
N PRO A 145 10.50 -7.39 17.40
CA PRO A 145 10.60 -5.91 17.31
C PRO A 145 10.70 -5.20 18.68
N ASP A 146 10.18 -5.80 19.74
CA ASP A 146 10.27 -5.28 21.11
C ASP A 146 11.49 -5.81 21.89
N GLU A 147 12.32 -6.65 21.23
CA GLU A 147 13.53 -7.29 21.78
C GLU A 147 13.31 -8.15 23.03
N LYS A 148 12.05 -8.57 23.27
CA LYS A 148 11.70 -9.43 24.41
C LYS A 148 11.66 -10.92 24.06
N THR A 149 11.77 -11.27 22.81
CA THR A 149 11.78 -12.65 22.32
C THR A 149 12.98 -12.86 21.40
N LEU A 150 13.75 -13.92 21.67
CA LEU A 150 14.77 -14.40 20.75
C LEU A 150 14.22 -15.64 20.04
N TYR A 151 14.16 -15.57 18.71
CA TYR A 151 13.89 -16.69 17.82
C TYR A 151 15.22 -17.32 17.40
N PHE A 152 15.21 -18.62 17.20
CA PHE A 152 16.41 -19.34 16.77
C PHE A 152 16.04 -20.69 16.14
N VAL A 153 17.00 -21.29 15.45
CA VAL A 153 16.87 -22.61 14.81
C VAL A 153 17.56 -23.66 15.64
N SER A 154 16.95 -24.85 15.75
CA SER A 154 17.57 -25.98 16.43
C SER A 154 17.10 -27.32 15.86
N ASP A 155 17.98 -28.34 15.92
CA ASP A 155 17.70 -29.75 15.68
C ASP A 155 17.47 -30.51 16.98
N MET A 156 17.09 -29.83 18.06
CA MET A 156 16.82 -30.46 19.36
C MET A 156 15.68 -31.47 19.27
N LYS A 157 15.80 -32.54 20.05
CA LYS A 157 14.82 -33.61 20.07
C LYS A 157 13.43 -33.13 20.49
N GLY A 158 12.43 -33.66 19.80
CA GLY A 158 11.02 -33.29 20.05
C GLY A 158 10.49 -32.20 19.17
N GLY A 159 11.25 -31.74 18.18
CA GLY A 159 10.79 -30.90 17.09
C GLY A 159 9.96 -31.68 16.06
N PHE A 160 9.54 -30.96 15.00
CA PHE A 160 8.75 -31.54 13.90
C PHE A 160 9.64 -32.12 12.81
N GLY A 161 10.79 -31.46 12.53
CA GLY A 161 11.62 -31.78 11.39
C GLY A 161 13.11 -31.93 11.66
N ALA A 162 13.88 -31.76 10.60
CA ALA A 162 15.34 -31.81 10.66
C ALA A 162 15.91 -30.61 11.41
N THR A 163 15.35 -29.41 11.20
CA THR A 163 15.58 -28.22 12.01
C THR A 163 14.29 -27.41 12.10
N ASP A 164 13.98 -26.96 13.27
CA ASP A 164 12.79 -26.15 13.57
C ASP A 164 13.16 -24.77 14.09
N ILE A 165 12.23 -23.82 13.94
CA ILE A 165 12.31 -22.49 14.59
C ILE A 165 11.67 -22.58 15.97
N TYR A 166 12.42 -22.12 16.95
CA TYR A 166 12.03 -22.00 18.35
C TYR A 166 12.05 -20.54 18.78
N LYS A 167 11.44 -20.26 19.92
CA LYS A 167 11.49 -18.95 20.59
C LYS A 167 11.82 -19.14 22.06
N VAL A 168 12.41 -18.11 22.65
CA VAL A 168 12.65 -17.99 24.09
C VAL A 168 12.44 -16.54 24.53
N ALA A 169 11.78 -16.34 25.67
CA ALA A 169 11.64 -15.00 26.25
C ALA A 169 13.00 -14.50 26.79
N ILE A 170 13.34 -13.25 26.49
CA ILE A 170 14.48 -12.56 27.10
C ILE A 170 13.97 -11.87 28.36
N LEU A 171 14.48 -12.26 29.51
CA LEU A 171 14.13 -11.73 30.81
C LEU A 171 15.22 -10.74 31.30
N ASP A 172 14.99 -10.14 32.45
CA ASP A 172 15.98 -9.25 33.06
C ASP A 172 17.25 -10.01 33.48
N ASP A 173 18.38 -9.30 33.61
CA ASP A 173 19.66 -9.82 34.12
C ASP A 173 20.23 -11.05 33.36
N ASP A 174 20.13 -11.03 32.03
CA ASP A 174 20.64 -12.11 31.16
C ASP A 174 19.96 -13.47 31.36
N ASN A 175 18.78 -13.51 31.95
CA ASN A 175 17.96 -14.71 32.08
C ASN A 175 17.08 -14.92 30.85
N TYR A 176 16.71 -16.14 30.63
CA TYR A 176 15.84 -16.57 29.53
C TYR A 176 14.71 -17.44 30.10
N GLY A 177 13.55 -17.38 29.46
CA GLY A 177 12.42 -18.23 29.76
C GLY A 177 12.60 -19.66 29.26
N ASP A 178 11.51 -20.41 29.24
CA ASP A 178 11.48 -21.75 28.66
C ASP A 178 11.56 -21.67 27.13
N VAL A 179 12.21 -22.63 26.50
CA VAL A 179 12.29 -22.75 25.04
C VAL A 179 10.98 -23.36 24.53
N GLU A 180 10.35 -22.69 23.56
CA GLU A 180 9.11 -23.09 22.94
C GLU A 180 9.30 -23.31 21.44
N ASN A 181 8.84 -24.44 20.89
CA ASN A 181 8.76 -24.68 19.45
C ASN A 181 7.62 -23.83 18.85
N LEU A 182 7.79 -23.23 17.67
CA LEU A 182 6.75 -22.40 17.05
C LEU A 182 5.53 -23.17 16.53
N GLY A 183 5.58 -24.50 16.54
CA GLY A 183 4.47 -25.37 16.14
C GLY A 183 4.43 -25.65 14.63
N ASP A 184 3.47 -26.47 14.25
CA ASP A 184 3.32 -27.08 12.91
C ASP A 184 2.83 -26.11 11.81
N VAL A 185 2.43 -24.89 12.17
CA VAL A 185 2.14 -23.84 11.19
C VAL A 185 3.43 -23.31 10.55
N ILE A 186 4.49 -23.16 11.35
CA ILE A 186 5.79 -22.66 10.89
C ILE A 186 6.73 -23.81 10.55
N ASN A 187 6.81 -24.82 11.41
CA ASN A 187 7.76 -25.93 11.31
C ASN A 187 7.15 -27.13 10.58
N THR A 188 7.95 -27.73 9.72
CA THR A 188 7.60 -28.91 8.92
C THR A 188 8.44 -30.13 9.30
N GLU A 189 8.30 -31.24 8.57
CA GLU A 189 9.17 -32.40 8.72
C GLU A 189 10.59 -32.21 8.13
N ALA A 190 10.82 -31.07 7.42
CA ALA A 190 12.07 -30.78 6.76
C ALA A 190 12.89 -29.71 7.54
N ARG A 191 13.39 -28.67 6.88
CA ARG A 191 14.24 -27.66 7.52
C ARG A 191 13.55 -26.31 7.49
N GLU A 192 13.45 -25.66 8.65
CA GLU A 192 13.18 -24.24 8.78
C GLU A 192 14.42 -23.56 9.33
N VAL A 193 14.90 -22.55 8.59
CA VAL A 193 16.19 -21.89 8.87
C VAL A 193 16.14 -20.38 8.61
N PHE A 194 17.12 -19.63 9.11
CA PHE A 194 17.32 -18.20 8.88
C PHE A 194 16.09 -17.34 9.18
N PRO A 195 15.50 -17.42 10.39
CA PRO A 195 14.43 -16.51 10.76
C PRO A 195 14.93 -15.06 10.80
N PHE A 196 14.08 -14.14 10.36
CA PHE A 196 14.21 -12.70 10.51
C PHE A 196 12.84 -12.12 10.84
N VAL A 197 12.75 -11.18 11.77
CA VAL A 197 11.49 -10.52 12.13
C VAL A 197 11.62 -9.03 11.86
N ASP A 198 10.75 -8.50 11.02
CA ASP A 198 10.76 -7.09 10.67
C ASP A 198 10.06 -6.22 11.73
N ILE A 199 10.06 -4.90 11.51
CA ILE A 199 9.55 -3.92 12.47
C ILE A 199 8.06 -4.08 12.81
N ASP A 200 7.25 -4.63 11.92
CA ASP A 200 5.81 -4.88 12.17
C ASP A 200 5.50 -6.28 12.72
N GLY A 201 6.54 -7.08 12.98
CA GLY A 201 6.42 -8.43 13.54
C GLY A 201 6.16 -9.52 12.50
N THR A 202 6.30 -9.23 11.20
CA THR A 202 6.30 -10.27 10.16
C THR A 202 7.59 -11.07 10.25
N MET A 203 7.47 -12.39 10.39
CA MET A 203 8.61 -13.30 10.34
C MET A 203 8.86 -13.74 8.90
N TYR A 204 10.09 -13.64 8.47
CA TYR A 204 10.62 -14.25 7.25
C TYR A 204 11.53 -15.40 7.64
N PHE A 205 11.45 -16.50 6.93
CA PHE A 205 12.30 -17.68 7.17
C PHE A 205 12.44 -18.48 5.89
N SER A 206 13.40 -19.37 5.83
CA SER A 206 13.58 -20.24 4.68
C SER A 206 13.26 -21.68 5.03
N SER A 207 12.58 -22.38 4.13
CA SER A 207 12.17 -23.77 4.33
C SER A 207 12.25 -24.56 3.03
N ASP A 208 12.59 -25.85 3.15
CA ASP A 208 12.48 -26.84 2.10
C ASP A 208 11.33 -27.86 2.36
N GLY A 209 10.51 -27.59 3.38
CA GLY A 209 9.34 -28.41 3.72
C GLY A 209 8.01 -27.82 3.28
N HIS A 210 7.88 -26.49 3.30
CA HIS A 210 6.71 -25.82 2.74
C HIS A 210 6.73 -25.89 1.21
N LEU A 211 5.53 -25.79 0.59
CA LEU A 211 5.42 -25.83 -0.88
C LEU A 211 6.13 -24.63 -1.48
N GLY A 212 7.23 -24.88 -2.17
CA GLY A 212 8.15 -23.90 -2.74
C GLY A 212 8.34 -24.02 -4.24
N LEU A 213 9.33 -23.24 -4.75
CA LEU A 213 9.76 -23.20 -6.14
C LEU A 213 11.09 -23.96 -6.35
N GLY A 214 11.86 -24.11 -5.29
CA GLY A 214 13.18 -24.71 -5.31
C GLY A 214 13.49 -25.65 -4.14
N ALA A 215 14.72 -25.58 -3.66
CA ALA A 215 15.17 -26.29 -2.46
C ALA A 215 14.77 -25.48 -1.21
N LEU A 216 15.65 -24.61 -0.70
CA LEU A 216 15.22 -23.63 0.30
C LEU A 216 14.54 -22.46 -0.37
N ASP A 217 13.32 -22.13 0.04
CA ASP A 217 12.59 -20.94 -0.38
C ASP A 217 12.31 -20.04 0.83
N VAL A 218 12.24 -18.73 0.59
CA VAL A 218 11.86 -17.72 1.59
C VAL A 218 10.34 -17.61 1.71
N PHE A 219 9.85 -17.67 2.94
CA PHE A 219 8.45 -17.52 3.30
C PHE A 219 8.24 -16.32 4.25
N GLU A 220 7.06 -15.73 4.21
CA GLU A 220 6.59 -14.76 5.20
C GLU A 220 5.44 -15.32 6.03
N SER A 221 5.41 -15.02 7.33
CA SER A 221 4.28 -15.29 8.21
C SER A 221 4.07 -14.14 9.19
N LYS A 222 2.81 -13.74 9.39
CA LYS A 222 2.45 -12.60 10.25
C LYS A 222 2.03 -13.08 11.63
N LEU A 223 2.48 -12.38 12.65
CA LEU A 223 2.04 -12.62 14.01
C LEU A 223 0.71 -11.90 14.28
N VAL A 224 -0.38 -12.66 14.38
CA VAL A 224 -1.73 -12.13 14.64
C VAL A 224 -2.30 -12.78 15.89
N ASN A 225 -2.67 -11.99 16.90
CA ASN A 225 -3.19 -12.49 18.19
C ASN A 225 -2.29 -13.56 18.83
N SER A 226 -0.97 -13.35 18.82
CA SER A 226 0.07 -14.24 19.35
C SER A 226 0.24 -15.57 18.59
N ASN A 227 -0.38 -15.75 17.44
CA ASN A 227 -0.20 -16.91 16.56
C ASN A 227 0.34 -16.46 15.21
N PHE A 228 1.21 -17.26 14.62
CA PHE A 228 1.67 -17.06 13.26
C PHE A 228 0.58 -17.53 12.26
N THR A 229 0.44 -16.79 11.16
CA THR A 229 -0.43 -17.19 10.04
C THR A 229 0.25 -18.26 9.21
N GLU A 230 -0.53 -18.96 8.35
CA GLU A 230 0.04 -19.84 7.33
C GLU A 230 1.13 -19.14 6.53
N PRO A 231 2.33 -19.75 6.37
CA PRO A 231 3.43 -19.17 5.63
C PRO A 231 3.10 -18.97 4.16
N LYS A 232 3.49 -17.83 3.62
CA LYS A 232 3.33 -17.49 2.21
C LYS A 232 4.69 -17.42 1.55
N ASN A 233 4.88 -18.18 0.46
CA ASN A 233 6.07 -18.11 -0.36
C ASN A 233 6.21 -16.72 -1.00
N LEU A 234 7.40 -16.10 -0.93
CA LEU A 234 7.63 -14.77 -1.52
C LEU A 234 7.62 -14.78 -3.06
N GLY A 235 7.78 -15.95 -3.68
CA GLY A 235 7.78 -16.08 -5.13
C GLY A 235 8.99 -15.45 -5.81
N THR A 236 8.93 -15.41 -7.14
CA THR A 236 9.98 -14.76 -7.94
C THR A 236 9.91 -13.24 -7.82
N PRO A 237 11.02 -12.50 -7.86
CA PRO A 237 12.39 -12.98 -8.16
C PRO A 237 13.21 -13.41 -6.92
N VAL A 238 12.66 -13.35 -5.70
CA VAL A 238 13.37 -13.76 -4.48
C VAL A 238 13.61 -15.26 -4.53
N ASN A 239 12.57 -16.05 -4.69
CA ASN A 239 12.65 -17.50 -4.77
C ASN A 239 12.85 -18.00 -6.21
N GLY A 240 13.68 -19.01 -6.37
CA GLY A 240 14.03 -19.66 -7.62
C GLY A 240 14.12 -21.18 -7.48
N PRO A 241 14.73 -21.90 -8.45
CA PRO A 241 14.79 -23.36 -8.41
C PRO A 241 15.87 -23.94 -7.48
N LEU A 242 16.74 -23.10 -6.91
CA LEU A 242 17.84 -23.50 -6.02
C LEU A 242 17.58 -23.01 -4.59
N ASP A 243 18.61 -22.92 -3.75
CA ASP A 243 18.47 -22.39 -2.39
C ASP A 243 18.35 -20.84 -2.42
N ASP A 244 17.31 -20.33 -1.76
CA ASP A 244 17.09 -18.91 -1.50
C ASP A 244 16.81 -18.75 -0.01
N PHE A 245 17.66 -17.97 0.69
CA PHE A 245 17.65 -17.96 2.15
C PHE A 245 18.15 -16.65 2.75
N SER A 246 18.04 -16.55 4.09
CA SER A 246 18.53 -15.39 4.86
C SER A 246 18.04 -14.06 4.33
N PHE A 247 16.73 -13.95 4.13
CA PHE A 247 16.07 -12.72 3.69
C PHE A 247 16.02 -11.71 4.83
N VAL A 248 16.38 -10.47 4.52
CA VAL A 248 16.23 -9.32 5.42
C VAL A 248 15.72 -8.12 4.63
N ILE A 249 14.91 -7.29 5.26
CA ILE A 249 14.33 -6.09 4.65
C ILE A 249 14.52 -4.91 5.60
N ASN A 250 14.70 -3.71 5.07
CA ASN A 250 14.84 -2.49 5.86
C ASN A 250 13.50 -2.08 6.50
N ASP A 251 13.54 -1.18 7.49
CA ASP A 251 12.35 -0.71 8.21
C ASP A 251 11.33 -0.03 7.30
N ALA A 252 11.77 0.59 6.19
CA ALA A 252 10.89 1.19 5.19
C ALA A 252 10.22 0.15 4.26
N LYS A 253 10.60 -1.12 4.36
CA LYS A 253 10.15 -2.23 3.49
C LYS A 253 10.32 -1.96 2.00
N SER A 254 11.30 -1.17 1.64
CA SER A 254 11.56 -0.75 0.26
C SER A 254 12.74 -1.48 -0.38
N SER A 255 13.68 -1.99 0.42
CA SER A 255 14.86 -2.72 -0.08
C SER A 255 15.43 -3.65 0.98
N GLY A 256 16.29 -4.55 0.56
CA GLY A 256 16.93 -5.48 1.46
C GLY A 256 17.90 -6.43 0.76
N PHE A 257 18.19 -7.54 1.42
CA PHE A 257 19.11 -8.55 0.95
C PHE A 257 18.54 -9.96 1.15
N PHE A 258 18.96 -10.88 0.33
CA PHE A 258 18.79 -12.32 0.54
C PHE A 258 20.01 -13.06 0.00
N SER A 259 20.20 -14.29 0.40
CA SER A 259 21.30 -15.15 -0.07
C SER A 259 20.78 -16.21 -1.01
N SER A 260 21.57 -16.57 -2.01
CA SER A 260 21.17 -17.59 -2.97
C SER A 260 22.40 -18.24 -3.64
N ASN A 261 22.27 -19.54 -3.96
CA ASN A 261 23.24 -20.28 -4.78
C ASN A 261 22.81 -20.37 -6.26
N ARG A 262 21.95 -19.41 -6.72
CA ARG A 262 21.43 -19.37 -8.08
C ARG A 262 22.52 -19.22 -9.13
N GLU A 263 22.25 -19.71 -10.33
CA GLU A 263 23.17 -19.58 -11.47
C GLU A 263 23.51 -18.12 -11.78
N GLY A 264 24.78 -17.87 -12.14
CA GLY A 264 25.28 -16.53 -12.47
C GLY A 264 25.85 -15.76 -11.27
N GLY A 265 25.88 -16.36 -10.09
CA GLY A 265 26.60 -15.87 -8.93
C GLY A 265 28.14 -15.89 -9.11
N LYS A 266 28.86 -15.41 -8.10
CA LYS A 266 30.35 -15.44 -8.07
C LYS A 266 30.91 -16.64 -7.31
N GLY A 267 30.21 -17.06 -6.27
CA GLY A 267 30.60 -18.15 -5.35
C GLY A 267 29.58 -19.28 -5.27
N ASP A 268 29.70 -20.06 -4.20
CA ASP A 268 28.72 -21.13 -3.90
C ASP A 268 27.41 -20.52 -3.42
N ASP A 269 27.50 -19.56 -2.46
CA ASP A 269 26.38 -18.74 -2.00
C ASP A 269 26.77 -17.28 -2.21
N ASP A 270 25.82 -16.49 -2.69
CA ASP A 270 26.01 -15.05 -2.94
C ASP A 270 24.88 -14.24 -2.30
N ILE A 271 25.21 -13.02 -1.86
CA ILE A 271 24.23 -12.06 -1.35
C ILE A 271 23.72 -11.20 -2.52
N TYR A 272 22.41 -11.11 -2.64
CA TYR A 272 21.70 -10.27 -3.60
C TYR A 272 20.97 -9.15 -2.88
N SER A 273 21.02 -7.96 -3.42
CA SER A 273 20.15 -6.86 -3.01
C SER A 273 18.87 -6.86 -3.84
N PHE A 274 17.77 -6.43 -3.25
CA PHE A 274 16.52 -6.22 -3.94
C PHE A 274 15.92 -4.85 -3.59
N ILE A 275 15.08 -4.35 -4.48
CA ILE A 275 14.31 -3.13 -4.27
C ILE A 275 12.85 -3.47 -4.55
N ILE A 276 11.98 -3.08 -3.64
CA ILE A 276 10.53 -3.18 -3.82
C ILE A 276 10.06 -1.86 -4.42
N TYR A 277 9.63 -1.90 -5.66
CA TYR A 277 9.02 -0.77 -6.31
C TYR A 277 7.53 -0.76 -5.99
N PHE A 278 7.10 0.19 -5.18
CA PHE A 278 5.70 0.53 -5.12
C PHE A 278 5.37 1.34 -6.36
N CYS A 279 4.69 0.70 -7.30
CA CYS A 279 4.28 1.38 -8.52
C CYS A 279 3.34 2.53 -8.18
N LYS A 280 3.70 3.76 -8.57
CA LYS A 280 2.90 4.97 -8.42
C LYS A 280 2.80 5.70 -9.75
N GLU A 281 1.64 6.26 -10.04
CA GLU A 281 1.36 7.05 -11.22
C GLU A 281 0.81 8.42 -10.84
N ASN A 282 0.71 9.32 -11.82
CA ASN A 282 0.15 10.65 -11.60
C ASN A 282 -1.07 10.86 -12.50
N ILE A 283 -2.15 11.42 -11.96
CA ILE A 283 -3.35 11.78 -12.73
C ILE A 283 -3.45 13.29 -12.78
N LYS A 284 -3.40 13.88 -13.97
CA LYS A 284 -3.59 15.31 -14.17
C LYS A 284 -4.73 15.61 -15.11
N GLY A 285 -5.25 16.81 -15.04
CA GLY A 285 -6.24 17.29 -15.99
C GLY A 285 -6.39 18.81 -15.98
N ILE A 286 -7.16 19.28 -16.93
CA ILE A 286 -7.62 20.66 -17.01
C ILE A 286 -9.15 20.62 -16.97
N ILE A 287 -9.72 21.54 -16.19
CA ILE A 287 -11.15 21.72 -16.08
C ILE A 287 -11.53 22.96 -16.88
N THR A 288 -12.45 22.80 -17.83
CA THR A 288 -12.91 23.87 -18.72
C THR A 288 -14.43 23.97 -18.71
N ASP A 289 -14.92 25.13 -19.04
CA ASP A 289 -16.34 25.37 -19.29
C ASP A 289 -16.73 24.87 -20.68
N VAL A 290 -17.78 24.07 -20.78
CA VAL A 290 -18.24 23.42 -22.05
C VAL A 290 -18.52 24.44 -23.15
N LYS A 291 -19.08 25.62 -22.81
CA LYS A 291 -19.51 26.61 -23.82
C LYS A 291 -18.40 27.55 -24.24
N THR A 292 -17.60 28.00 -23.26
CA THR A 292 -16.59 29.03 -23.52
C THR A 292 -15.21 28.44 -23.79
N GLY A 293 -14.98 27.18 -23.42
CA GLY A 293 -13.67 26.54 -23.45
C GLY A 293 -12.67 27.13 -22.46
N GLN A 294 -13.09 28.10 -21.62
CA GLN A 294 -12.21 28.76 -20.67
C GLN A 294 -11.91 27.85 -19.47
N PRO A 295 -10.71 27.93 -18.89
CA PRO A 295 -10.36 27.18 -17.70
C PRO A 295 -11.18 27.66 -16.48
N ILE A 296 -11.51 26.72 -15.59
CA ILE A 296 -12.27 27.00 -14.36
C ILE A 296 -11.37 26.74 -13.16
N SER A 297 -11.10 27.79 -12.35
CA SER A 297 -10.38 27.72 -11.07
C SER A 297 -11.28 27.24 -9.94
N ASP A 298 -10.69 26.89 -8.79
CA ASP A 298 -11.37 26.59 -7.53
C ASP A 298 -12.49 25.53 -7.65
N VAL A 299 -12.36 24.59 -8.58
CA VAL A 299 -13.21 23.42 -8.66
C VAL A 299 -12.69 22.41 -7.63
N ALA A 300 -13.53 21.93 -6.74
CA ALA A 300 -13.17 20.82 -5.87
C ALA A 300 -13.12 19.54 -6.71
N VAL A 301 -11.93 18.93 -6.77
CA VAL A 301 -11.64 17.68 -7.49
C VAL A 301 -11.31 16.62 -6.46
N ARG A 302 -12.05 15.52 -6.45
CA ARG A 302 -11.86 14.41 -5.53
C ARG A 302 -11.57 13.15 -6.31
N LEU A 303 -10.59 12.37 -5.85
CA LEU A 303 -10.26 11.06 -6.38
C LEU A 303 -10.88 9.98 -5.48
N ILE A 304 -11.75 9.17 -6.02
CA ILE A 304 -12.49 8.12 -5.32
C ILE A 304 -12.00 6.77 -5.82
N ASN A 305 -11.69 5.83 -4.92
CA ASN A 305 -11.29 4.48 -5.29
C ASN A 305 -12.50 3.60 -5.65
N ASP A 306 -12.25 2.36 -6.03
CA ASP A 306 -13.27 1.35 -6.39
C ASP A 306 -14.18 0.93 -5.22
N LYS A 307 -13.78 1.24 -3.98
CA LYS A 307 -14.60 1.03 -2.77
C LYS A 307 -15.50 2.22 -2.42
N GLY A 308 -15.41 3.33 -3.18
CA GLY A 308 -16.14 4.55 -2.91
C GLY A 308 -15.48 5.46 -1.86
N GLU A 309 -14.24 5.22 -1.47
CA GLU A 309 -13.50 6.02 -0.49
C GLU A 309 -12.74 7.16 -1.19
N GLU A 310 -12.76 8.36 -0.59
CA GLU A 310 -11.98 9.50 -1.04
C GLU A 310 -10.49 9.28 -0.71
N VAL A 311 -9.67 9.16 -1.77
CA VAL A 311 -8.21 8.91 -1.63
C VAL A 311 -7.45 10.23 -1.58
N LEU A 312 -7.75 11.14 -2.52
CA LEU A 312 -7.10 12.45 -2.65
C LEU A 312 -8.13 13.53 -2.99
N LYS A 313 -7.79 14.76 -2.65
CA LYS A 313 -8.61 15.95 -2.92
C LYS A 313 -7.75 17.14 -3.26
N GLU A 314 -8.12 17.88 -4.31
CA GLU A 314 -7.44 19.06 -4.82
C GLU A 314 -8.43 20.16 -5.21
N LEU A 315 -7.93 21.36 -5.37
CA LEU A 315 -8.64 22.47 -6.02
C LEU A 315 -7.97 22.79 -7.36
N SER A 316 -8.76 23.00 -8.42
CA SER A 316 -8.19 23.44 -9.69
C SER A 316 -7.57 24.83 -9.56
N LYS A 317 -6.41 25.00 -10.21
CA LYS A 317 -5.65 26.27 -10.24
C LYS A 317 -6.33 27.31 -11.17
N GLU A 318 -5.81 28.53 -11.22
CA GLU A 318 -6.32 29.61 -12.10
C GLU A 318 -6.41 29.19 -13.58
N ASN A 319 -5.49 28.37 -14.05
CA ASN A 319 -5.49 27.82 -15.41
C ASN A 319 -6.36 26.54 -15.56
N GLY A 320 -7.20 26.22 -14.58
CA GLY A 320 -8.05 25.03 -14.55
C GLY A 320 -7.32 23.73 -14.26
N SER A 321 -6.00 23.71 -14.10
CA SER A 321 -5.25 22.46 -13.90
C SER A 321 -5.40 21.90 -12.50
N TYR A 322 -5.36 20.57 -12.40
CA TYR A 322 -5.24 19.81 -11.17
C TYR A 322 -4.28 18.63 -11.37
N VAL A 323 -3.73 18.09 -10.29
CA VAL A 323 -2.87 16.90 -10.31
C VAL A 323 -3.04 16.09 -9.03
N PHE A 324 -3.16 14.79 -9.18
CA PHE A 324 -3.03 13.80 -8.11
C PHE A 324 -1.72 13.09 -8.31
N GLU A 325 -0.81 13.24 -7.38
CA GLU A 325 0.50 12.61 -7.38
C GLU A 325 0.47 11.31 -6.55
N ASP A 326 1.38 10.39 -6.84
CA ASP A 326 1.59 9.14 -6.10
C ASP A 326 0.35 8.24 -5.97
N VAL A 327 -0.45 8.16 -7.02
CA VAL A 327 -1.64 7.30 -7.09
C VAL A 327 -1.22 5.85 -7.35
N ASP A 328 -1.82 4.88 -6.67
CA ASP A 328 -1.49 3.46 -6.85
C ASP A 328 -1.76 2.98 -8.28
N CYS A 329 -0.84 2.17 -8.82
CA CYS A 329 -0.96 1.51 -10.12
C CYS A 329 -2.06 0.43 -10.11
N GLU A 330 -2.51 0.03 -11.31
CA GLU A 330 -3.49 -1.05 -11.52
C GLU A 330 -4.80 -0.87 -10.72
N LYS A 331 -5.26 0.38 -10.60
CA LYS A 331 -6.48 0.73 -9.89
C LYS A 331 -7.47 1.49 -10.78
N LYS A 332 -8.75 1.33 -10.46
CA LYS A 332 -9.83 2.12 -11.04
C LYS A 332 -10.22 3.22 -10.08
N TYR A 333 -10.28 4.43 -10.61
CA TYR A 333 -10.65 5.61 -9.85
C TYR A 333 -11.81 6.33 -10.54
N THR A 334 -12.58 7.07 -9.74
CA THR A 334 -13.56 8.02 -10.22
C THR A 334 -13.16 9.41 -9.76
N ILE A 335 -12.94 10.31 -10.72
CA ILE A 335 -12.71 11.74 -10.47
C ILE A 335 -14.07 12.41 -10.37
N VAL A 336 -14.36 13.00 -9.22
CA VAL A 336 -15.61 13.71 -8.95
C VAL A 336 -15.29 15.19 -8.83
N THR A 337 -15.90 16.01 -9.70
CA THR A 337 -15.71 17.45 -9.70
C THR A 337 -16.96 18.14 -9.19
N SER A 338 -16.79 19.21 -8.38
CA SER A 338 -17.88 20.03 -7.91
C SER A 338 -17.45 21.49 -7.80
N LYS A 339 -18.25 22.36 -8.38
CA LYS A 339 -18.15 23.82 -8.24
C LYS A 339 -19.53 24.43 -8.25
N GLU A 340 -19.75 25.38 -7.39
CA GLU A 340 -21.01 26.06 -7.34
C GLU A 340 -21.28 26.87 -8.61
N GLY A 341 -22.51 26.81 -9.09
CA GLY A 341 -22.90 27.38 -10.38
C GLY A 341 -22.58 26.49 -11.58
N TYR A 342 -22.04 25.30 -11.36
CA TYR A 342 -21.75 24.30 -12.39
C TYR A 342 -22.36 22.95 -12.03
N ARG A 343 -22.67 22.15 -13.06
CA ARG A 343 -23.10 20.77 -12.91
C ARG A 343 -21.91 19.92 -12.49
N SER A 344 -22.08 19.11 -11.43
CA SER A 344 -21.06 18.11 -11.03
C SER A 344 -20.87 17.05 -12.10
N VAL A 345 -19.62 16.68 -12.35
CA VAL A 345 -19.24 15.66 -13.33
C VAL A 345 -18.42 14.58 -12.65
N GLN A 346 -18.66 13.34 -13.06
CA GLN A 346 -17.84 12.18 -12.69
C GLN A 346 -17.13 11.64 -13.92
N LYS A 347 -15.84 11.34 -13.80
CA LYS A 347 -15.01 10.79 -14.86
C LYS A 347 -14.18 9.64 -14.34
N ASN A 348 -14.21 8.51 -15.03
CA ASN A 348 -13.37 7.37 -14.69
C ASN A 348 -11.94 7.60 -15.17
N ALA A 349 -10.98 7.16 -14.35
CA ALA A 349 -9.57 7.05 -14.66
C ALA A 349 -9.08 5.67 -14.24
N GLU A 350 -8.15 5.10 -14.98
CA GLU A 350 -7.55 3.81 -14.69
C GLU A 350 -6.03 3.95 -14.77
N THR A 351 -5.36 3.50 -13.73
CA THR A 351 -3.90 3.44 -13.66
C THR A 351 -3.42 2.10 -14.22
N LEU A 352 -2.24 2.09 -14.82
CA LEU A 352 -1.60 0.91 -15.40
C LEU A 352 -0.49 0.40 -14.49
N ASP A 353 0.25 -0.60 -14.91
CA ASP A 353 1.48 -1.07 -14.23
C ASP A 353 2.72 -0.40 -14.81
N VAL A 354 2.76 0.94 -14.75
CA VAL A 354 3.88 1.73 -15.29
C VAL A 354 4.24 2.85 -14.32
N ASN A 355 5.31 2.65 -13.56
CA ASN A 355 5.75 3.62 -12.58
C ASN A 355 6.02 5.02 -13.18
N ASP A 356 5.63 6.07 -12.46
CA ASP A 356 5.74 7.49 -12.85
C ASP A 356 4.95 7.87 -14.13
N GLN A 357 4.05 7.01 -14.62
CA GLN A 357 3.20 7.34 -15.76
C GLN A 357 2.28 8.53 -15.42
N LEU A 358 2.03 9.33 -16.45
CA LEU A 358 1.15 10.49 -16.36
C LEU A 358 -0.14 10.25 -17.14
N ILE A 359 -1.25 10.08 -16.42
CA ILE A 359 -2.58 9.89 -16.98
C ILE A 359 -3.24 11.26 -17.14
N THR A 360 -3.83 11.50 -18.31
CA THR A 360 -4.55 12.75 -18.57
C THR A 360 -6.07 12.54 -18.45
N ALA A 361 -6.70 13.31 -17.57
CA ALA A 361 -8.14 13.24 -17.29
C ALA A 361 -8.78 14.64 -17.28
N ASN A 362 -8.89 15.27 -18.45
CA ASN A 362 -9.58 16.57 -18.59
C ASN A 362 -11.06 16.44 -18.30
N VAL A 363 -11.66 17.44 -17.65
CA VAL A 363 -13.09 17.48 -17.31
C VAL A 363 -13.71 18.77 -17.85
N GLU A 364 -14.89 18.65 -18.42
CA GLU A 364 -15.67 19.78 -18.89
C GLU A 364 -16.88 19.95 -17.98
N LEU A 365 -17.10 21.18 -17.47
CA LEU A 365 -18.23 21.51 -16.61
C LEU A 365 -19.21 22.42 -17.36
N GLU A 366 -20.48 22.13 -17.19
CA GLU A 366 -21.56 22.96 -17.74
C GLU A 366 -22.02 23.97 -16.69
N SER A 367 -21.97 25.25 -17.07
CA SER A 367 -22.53 26.32 -16.22
C SER A 367 -24.04 26.18 -16.10
N LEU A 368 -24.57 26.27 -14.89
CA LEU A 368 -26.00 26.28 -14.59
C LEU A 368 -26.68 27.62 -14.95
N ILE A 369 -25.90 28.66 -15.23
CA ILE A 369 -26.42 29.97 -15.66
C ILE A 369 -25.91 30.23 -17.07
N VAL A 370 -26.82 30.34 -17.99
CA VAL A 370 -26.53 30.64 -19.39
C VAL A 370 -27.47 31.75 -19.85
N GLU A 371 -26.91 32.89 -20.31
CA GLU A 371 -27.67 34.05 -20.69
C GLU A 371 -28.58 34.52 -19.53
N ASP A 372 -29.90 34.53 -19.75
CA ASP A 372 -30.91 34.87 -18.77
C ASP A 372 -31.70 33.67 -18.24
N GLN A 373 -31.13 32.49 -18.31
CA GLN A 373 -31.78 31.25 -17.85
C GLN A 373 -30.87 30.47 -16.91
N ILE A 374 -31.48 29.87 -15.86
CA ILE A 374 -30.80 28.88 -15.04
C ILE A 374 -31.06 27.52 -15.72
N VAL A 375 -29.99 26.89 -16.19
CA VAL A 375 -30.04 25.62 -16.91
C VAL A 375 -29.81 24.47 -15.91
N ILE A 376 -30.89 23.71 -15.69
CA ILE A 376 -30.87 22.47 -14.93
C ILE A 376 -31.49 21.37 -15.80
N ASN A 377 -31.42 20.11 -15.37
CA ASN A 377 -32.28 19.11 -15.99
C ASN A 377 -33.74 19.51 -15.84
N PRO A 378 -34.57 19.26 -16.84
CA PRO A 378 -35.97 19.65 -16.76
C PRO A 378 -36.65 19.05 -15.52
N ILE A 379 -37.37 19.89 -14.77
CA ILE A 379 -38.20 19.43 -13.66
C ILE A 379 -39.41 18.71 -14.26
N TYR A 380 -39.40 17.39 -14.21
CA TYR A 380 -40.48 16.58 -14.72
C TYR A 380 -41.53 16.30 -13.65
N PHE A 381 -42.77 16.11 -14.09
CA PHE A 381 -43.89 15.72 -13.27
C PHE A 381 -44.51 14.42 -13.77
N ASP A 382 -45.08 13.66 -12.85
CA ASP A 382 -45.85 12.48 -13.21
C ASP A 382 -47.15 12.89 -13.96
N PHE A 383 -47.70 11.93 -14.69
CA PHE A 383 -48.93 12.19 -15.42
C PHE A 383 -50.05 12.57 -14.44
N ASP A 384 -50.72 13.66 -14.74
CA ASP A 384 -51.85 14.18 -13.95
C ASP A 384 -51.52 14.59 -12.50
N LEU A 385 -50.20 14.74 -12.17
CA LEU A 385 -49.72 15.17 -10.83
C LEU A 385 -48.94 16.45 -10.92
N TYR A 386 -48.90 17.18 -9.78
CA TYR A 386 -48.11 18.41 -9.57
C TYR A 386 -47.13 18.32 -8.42
N ASN A 387 -47.03 17.15 -7.77
CA ASN A 387 -46.08 16.95 -6.70
C ASN A 387 -44.64 16.91 -7.26
N ILE A 388 -43.69 17.49 -6.53
CA ILE A 388 -42.28 17.41 -6.86
C ILE A 388 -41.83 15.96 -6.67
N ARG A 389 -41.12 15.41 -7.64
CA ARG A 389 -40.55 14.07 -7.64
C ARG A 389 -39.18 14.09 -6.99
N GLU A 390 -38.68 12.96 -6.51
CA GLU A 390 -37.35 12.85 -5.89
C GLU A 390 -36.20 13.26 -6.84
N ASP A 391 -36.31 12.89 -8.15
CA ASP A 391 -35.32 13.31 -9.17
C ASP A 391 -35.37 14.83 -9.41
N ALA A 392 -36.55 15.42 -9.33
CA ALA A 392 -36.76 16.86 -9.45
C ALA A 392 -36.24 17.62 -8.23
N GLU A 393 -36.30 17.06 -7.03
CA GLU A 393 -35.78 17.69 -5.82
C GLU A 393 -34.29 17.99 -5.93
N TYR A 394 -33.50 17.04 -6.44
CA TYR A 394 -32.05 17.23 -6.65
C TYR A 394 -31.77 18.45 -7.55
N GLU A 395 -32.49 18.60 -8.65
CA GLU A 395 -32.32 19.73 -9.56
C GLU A 395 -32.78 21.05 -8.95
N LEU A 396 -33.85 21.04 -8.16
CA LEU A 396 -34.35 22.23 -7.46
C LEU A 396 -33.39 22.74 -6.38
N GLU A 397 -32.61 21.86 -5.73
CA GLU A 397 -31.56 22.28 -4.80
C GLU A 397 -30.46 23.11 -5.49
N HIS A 398 -30.17 22.88 -6.77
CA HIS A 398 -29.28 23.75 -7.54
C HIS A 398 -29.87 25.16 -7.68
N ILE A 399 -31.18 25.29 -7.96
CA ILE A 399 -31.85 26.61 -7.99
C ILE A 399 -31.77 27.29 -6.64
N VAL A 400 -32.05 26.59 -5.56
CA VAL A 400 -31.96 27.10 -4.18
C VAL A 400 -30.55 27.58 -3.87
N SER A 401 -29.53 26.81 -4.24
CA SER A 401 -28.12 27.19 -4.04
C SER A 401 -27.77 28.47 -4.79
N ILE A 402 -28.13 28.59 -6.06
CA ILE A 402 -27.91 29.80 -6.89
C ILE A 402 -28.59 31.01 -6.29
N LEU A 403 -29.87 30.90 -5.91
CA LEU A 403 -30.63 32.02 -5.35
C LEU A 403 -30.11 32.46 -3.97
N LYS A 404 -29.62 31.56 -3.14
CA LYS A 404 -28.95 31.90 -1.86
C LYS A 404 -27.67 32.73 -2.07
N LYS A 405 -26.89 32.42 -3.11
CA LYS A 405 -25.67 33.15 -3.43
C LYS A 405 -25.90 34.49 -4.12
N HIS A 406 -26.97 34.59 -4.85
CA HIS A 406 -27.35 35.81 -5.58
C HIS A 406 -28.63 36.38 -4.99
N PRO A 407 -28.57 37.02 -3.81
CA PRO A 407 -29.78 37.50 -3.11
C PRO A 407 -30.56 38.60 -3.89
N ASP A 408 -29.90 39.25 -4.83
CA ASP A 408 -30.52 40.24 -5.72
C ASP A 408 -31.06 39.65 -7.04
N MET A 409 -30.80 38.35 -7.30
CA MET A 409 -31.32 37.66 -8.46
C MET A 409 -32.82 37.46 -8.30
N VAL A 410 -33.57 37.79 -9.36
CA VAL A 410 -35.01 37.59 -9.44
C VAL A 410 -35.31 36.65 -10.60
N ILE A 411 -36.07 35.60 -10.33
CA ILE A 411 -36.44 34.58 -11.35
C ILE A 411 -37.94 34.58 -11.58
N LYS A 412 -38.31 34.06 -12.75
CA LYS A 412 -39.66 33.65 -13.16
C LYS A 412 -39.69 32.12 -13.37
N ILE A 413 -40.71 31.47 -12.86
CA ILE A 413 -40.95 30.04 -13.04
C ILE A 413 -42.06 29.84 -14.04
N GLU A 414 -41.79 29.05 -15.08
CA GLU A 414 -42.79 28.67 -16.08
C GLU A 414 -42.92 27.15 -16.10
N SER A 415 -44.20 26.66 -16.13
CA SER A 415 -44.48 25.23 -16.17
C SER A 415 -45.44 24.90 -17.32
N HIS A 416 -45.24 23.70 -17.90
CA HIS A 416 -45.96 23.26 -19.08
C HIS A 416 -46.55 21.86 -18.87
N THR A 417 -47.57 21.52 -19.67
CA THR A 417 -48.13 20.19 -19.81
C THR A 417 -47.88 19.61 -21.21
N ASP A 418 -48.15 18.35 -21.38
CA ASP A 418 -48.36 17.80 -22.72
C ASP A 418 -49.80 18.15 -23.23
N SER A 419 -50.07 17.80 -24.49
CA SER A 419 -51.35 18.14 -25.16
C SER A 419 -52.54 17.26 -24.74
N ARG A 420 -52.31 16.21 -23.97
CA ARG A 420 -53.36 15.27 -23.60
C ARG A 420 -54.30 15.86 -22.57
N GLY A 421 -55.56 16.02 -22.95
CA GLY A 421 -56.62 16.54 -22.08
C GLY A 421 -57.15 17.91 -22.49
N PRO A 422 -58.18 18.44 -21.81
CA PRO A 422 -58.73 19.78 -22.15
C PRO A 422 -57.72 20.91 -21.83
N LYS A 423 -57.63 21.90 -22.73
CA LYS A 423 -56.74 23.06 -22.56
C LYS A 423 -56.90 23.79 -21.21
N ASP A 424 -58.13 24.00 -20.80
CA ASP A 424 -58.41 24.64 -19.51
C ASP A 424 -57.91 23.82 -18.33
N TYR A 425 -57.96 22.50 -18.42
CA TYR A 425 -57.42 21.58 -17.44
C TYR A 425 -55.87 21.64 -17.44
N ASN A 426 -55.24 21.55 -18.60
CA ASN A 426 -53.79 21.63 -18.77
C ASN A 426 -53.24 22.97 -18.27
N ARG A 427 -53.98 24.06 -18.46
CA ARG A 427 -53.65 25.38 -17.92
C ARG A 427 -53.63 25.37 -16.40
N LYS A 428 -54.67 24.80 -15.76
CA LYS A 428 -54.72 24.70 -14.28
C LYS A 428 -53.68 23.79 -13.73
N LEU A 429 -53.41 22.63 -14.35
CA LEU A 429 -52.40 21.67 -13.90
C LEU A 429 -50.99 22.26 -13.99
N SER A 430 -50.66 22.95 -15.09
CA SER A 430 -49.40 23.63 -15.21
C SER A 430 -49.18 24.76 -14.18
N ASP A 431 -50.26 25.50 -13.86
CA ASP A 431 -50.22 26.52 -12.81
C ASP A 431 -49.98 25.92 -11.41
N GLN A 432 -50.59 24.77 -11.12
CA GLN A 432 -50.32 24.03 -9.88
C GLN A 432 -48.88 23.55 -9.82
N ARG A 433 -48.30 23.06 -10.91
CA ARG A 433 -46.89 22.66 -11.02
C ARG A 433 -45.92 23.85 -10.76
N ALA A 434 -46.17 25.00 -11.41
CA ALA A 434 -45.40 26.19 -11.16
C ALA A 434 -45.43 26.63 -9.69
N LYS A 435 -46.61 26.59 -9.07
CA LYS A 435 -46.80 26.89 -7.64
C LYS A 435 -46.08 25.87 -6.73
N SER A 436 -46.22 24.58 -6.99
CA SER A 436 -45.49 23.54 -6.22
C SER A 436 -43.95 23.74 -6.30
N THR A 437 -43.43 24.06 -7.49
CA THR A 437 -42.01 24.38 -7.69
C THR A 437 -41.59 25.63 -6.90
N ARG A 438 -42.38 26.69 -6.94
CA ARG A 438 -42.14 27.91 -6.15
C ARG A 438 -42.15 27.60 -4.65
N ASP A 439 -43.17 26.89 -4.19
CA ASP A 439 -43.38 26.63 -2.75
C ASP A 439 -42.25 25.73 -2.21
N TYR A 440 -41.74 24.80 -3.02
CA TYR A 440 -40.53 24.02 -2.69
C TYR A 440 -39.30 24.91 -2.46
N ILE A 441 -39.06 25.87 -3.36
CA ILE A 441 -37.92 26.80 -3.29
C ILE A 441 -38.04 27.70 -2.06
N LEU A 442 -39.24 28.27 -1.83
CA LEU A 442 -39.48 29.15 -0.68
C LEU A 442 -39.37 28.42 0.67
N ALA A 443 -39.78 27.15 0.76
CA ALA A 443 -39.62 26.34 1.95
C ALA A 443 -38.18 26.11 2.37
N ARG A 444 -37.22 26.31 1.45
CA ARG A 444 -35.78 26.24 1.71
C ARG A 444 -35.12 27.56 2.08
N GLY A 445 -35.93 28.57 2.40
CA GLY A 445 -35.48 29.86 2.93
C GLY A 445 -35.11 30.90 1.88
N ILE A 446 -35.54 30.74 0.64
CA ILE A 446 -35.38 31.76 -0.40
C ILE A 446 -36.39 32.92 -0.16
N ASN A 447 -35.92 34.12 -0.32
CA ASN A 447 -36.76 35.30 -0.15
C ASN A 447 -37.83 35.34 -1.25
N THR A 448 -39.11 35.65 -0.86
CA THR A 448 -40.23 35.71 -1.80
C THR A 448 -40.01 36.75 -2.90
N LYS A 449 -39.21 37.82 -2.67
CA LYS A 449 -38.87 38.83 -3.65
C LYS A 449 -37.96 38.32 -4.77
N GLN A 450 -37.33 37.20 -4.59
CA GLN A 450 -36.50 36.58 -5.62
C GLN A 450 -37.31 35.76 -6.64
N ILE A 451 -38.60 35.56 -6.38
CA ILE A 451 -39.51 34.88 -7.32
C ILE A 451 -40.59 35.88 -7.72
N GLU A 452 -40.46 36.46 -8.91
CA GLU A 452 -41.45 37.46 -9.43
C GLU A 452 -42.78 36.79 -9.72
N SER A 453 -42.74 35.60 -10.40
CA SER A 453 -43.94 34.89 -10.78
C SER A 453 -43.69 33.39 -10.94
N ALA A 454 -44.76 32.61 -10.79
CA ALA A 454 -44.81 31.18 -11.06
C ALA A 454 -46.10 30.90 -11.88
N ILE A 455 -45.95 30.71 -13.18
CA ILE A 455 -47.05 30.70 -14.13
C ILE A 455 -47.07 29.37 -14.92
N GLY A 456 -48.23 28.78 -15.04
CA GLY A 456 -48.45 27.64 -15.94
C GLY A 456 -48.97 28.11 -17.30
N TYR A 457 -48.43 27.53 -18.36
CA TYR A 457 -48.78 27.85 -19.74
C TYR A 457 -49.62 26.71 -20.43
N GLY A 458 -49.91 25.64 -19.68
CA GLY A 458 -50.62 24.50 -20.26
C GLY A 458 -49.82 23.86 -21.41
N GLU A 459 -50.49 23.57 -22.47
CA GLU A 459 -49.96 22.98 -23.72
C GLU A 459 -49.61 24.04 -24.77
N ASP A 460 -49.74 25.32 -24.48
CA ASP A 460 -49.57 26.38 -25.48
C ASP A 460 -48.15 26.50 -26.05
N GLN A 461 -47.15 25.85 -25.42
CA GLN A 461 -45.74 25.92 -25.80
C GLN A 461 -45.10 24.51 -25.77
N LEU A 462 -45.52 23.65 -26.70
CA LEU A 462 -44.96 22.32 -26.88
C LEU A 462 -43.51 22.43 -27.44
N LEU A 463 -42.62 21.52 -27.00
CA LEU A 463 -41.25 21.41 -27.52
C LEU A 463 -41.14 20.59 -28.80
N ASN A 464 -42.14 19.82 -29.08
CA ASN A 464 -42.18 18.89 -30.19
C ASN A 464 -43.56 18.91 -30.87
N ASP A 465 -43.74 18.11 -31.92
CA ASP A 465 -44.95 18.02 -32.74
C ASP A 465 -46.08 17.18 -32.09
N CYS A 466 -46.02 16.95 -30.79
CA CYS A 466 -47.02 16.15 -30.05
C CYS A 466 -48.25 16.99 -29.66
N ASP A 467 -48.95 17.54 -30.59
CA ASP A 467 -50.21 18.19 -30.39
C ASP A 467 -51.40 17.18 -30.45
N ASP A 468 -52.63 17.66 -30.28
CA ASP A 468 -53.84 16.83 -30.29
C ASP A 468 -54.07 16.08 -31.65
N SER A 469 -53.37 16.46 -32.71
CA SER A 469 -53.49 15.86 -34.02
C SER A 469 -52.53 14.68 -34.25
N ASN A 470 -51.49 14.54 -33.41
CA ASN A 470 -50.42 13.56 -33.59
C ASN A 470 -50.36 12.52 -32.48
N GLN A 471 -50.20 11.24 -32.84
CA GLN A 471 -49.92 10.17 -31.89
C GLN A 471 -48.42 10.15 -31.52
N CYS A 472 -48.12 10.48 -30.29
CA CYS A 472 -46.73 10.51 -29.78
C CYS A 472 -46.45 9.43 -28.73
N SER A 473 -45.17 9.09 -28.58
CA SER A 473 -44.75 8.19 -27.52
C SER A 473 -44.85 8.86 -26.14
N LYS A 474 -44.83 8.03 -25.08
CA LYS A 474 -44.85 8.53 -23.68
C LYS A 474 -43.66 9.45 -23.37
N GLU A 475 -42.51 9.14 -23.94
CA GLU A 475 -41.25 9.89 -23.79
C GLU A 475 -41.38 11.28 -24.43
N LYS A 476 -41.90 11.41 -25.65
CA LYS A 476 -42.13 12.70 -26.28
C LYS A 476 -43.15 13.57 -25.52
N HIS A 477 -44.19 12.97 -24.96
CA HIS A 477 -45.12 13.67 -24.08
C HIS A 477 -44.44 14.09 -22.77
N GLN A 478 -43.48 13.26 -22.24
CA GLN A 478 -42.74 13.61 -21.01
C GLN A 478 -41.92 14.87 -21.20
N GLU A 479 -41.29 15.08 -22.37
CA GLU A 479 -40.50 16.28 -22.69
C GLU A 479 -41.32 17.58 -22.51
N ASN A 480 -42.61 17.54 -22.81
CA ASN A 480 -43.50 18.67 -22.71
C ASN A 480 -43.92 18.99 -21.26
N ARG A 481 -43.93 18.00 -20.34
CA ARG A 481 -44.28 18.16 -18.90
C ARG A 481 -43.11 18.65 -18.10
N ARG A 482 -42.75 19.94 -18.19
CA ARG A 482 -41.53 20.53 -17.67
C ARG A 482 -41.75 21.86 -17.01
N SER A 483 -40.75 22.30 -16.22
CA SER A 483 -40.63 23.66 -15.72
C SER A 483 -39.30 24.30 -16.14
N TYR A 484 -39.33 25.62 -16.39
CA TYR A 484 -38.18 26.48 -16.69
C TYR A 484 -38.02 27.61 -15.69
N PHE A 485 -36.78 28.11 -15.54
CA PHE A 485 -36.41 29.20 -14.65
C PHE A 485 -35.70 30.30 -15.46
N TYR A 486 -36.35 31.45 -15.59
CA TYR A 486 -35.81 32.60 -16.31
C TYR A 486 -35.32 33.65 -15.32
N ILE A 487 -34.12 34.20 -15.54
CA ILE A 487 -33.54 35.24 -14.75
C ILE A 487 -34.06 36.58 -15.30
N LEU A 488 -34.78 37.34 -14.48
CA LEU A 488 -35.32 38.64 -14.84
C LEU A 488 -34.42 39.78 -14.40
N LYS A 489 -33.63 39.56 -13.34
CA LYS A 489 -32.67 40.53 -12.83
C LYS A 489 -31.46 39.76 -12.32
N LYS A 490 -30.28 40.15 -12.80
CA LYS A 490 -28.96 39.68 -12.44
C LYS A 490 -28.09 40.86 -12.14
N ASN A 491 -27.61 41.06 -10.92
CA ASN A 491 -26.60 42.07 -10.59
C ASN A 491 -25.24 41.41 -10.45
#